data_9aa6f54137a94bfd162ed8caa6ad87d5
#
_entry.id   9aa6f54137a94bfd162ed8caa6ad87d5
#
_cell.length_a   1.000
_cell.length_b   1.000
_cell.length_c   1.000
_cell.angle_alpha   90.00
_cell.angle_beta   90.00
_cell.angle_gamma   90.00
#
_symmetry.space_group_name_H-M   'P 1'
#
loop_
_entity.id
_entity.type
_entity.pdbx_description
1 polymer ?
#
loop_
_entity_poly.entity_id
_entity_poly.type
_entity_poly.pdbx_seq_one_letter_code
_entity_poly.pdbx_strand_id
1 'polypeptide(L)'
;MNKNLIILILSVLLISCSKDDSEPVIIENPSSNVFYYGADLSYVNEMEDCGAVYKDSNENFKDPYKIFAEAGTNLVRIRLWHNPTWTNYSNLNDVKKSIQRAKSEGMKVLLDFHYSDTWADPSNQEIPSAWLTQINNTGPLGDLLYNYTYNTLNDLANTNLLPDIVQIGNEINAMILQNGELKWPIDWARNSSLINKGIKAVRDINSLKNKQIEIMLHIAQPENGLWWFEQANAAGVIDYDWIGLSYYPMWSEYDLNSIDTPIKTLIETYNKRLMIVETGYPFTLNNADSANNIFNENALITGYPASEQGQLNYLNDLKTKIYQSGGEGIIYWEPAWVSTGCSTLWATGSHWDNATLFNHNNKSNLGIQFYNASKN
;
A
#
# COMPACT_ATOMS: atom_id res chain seq x y z
N MET A 1 -48.37 -81.89 33.93
CA MET A 1 -48.94 -81.52 32.63
C MET A 1 -48.80 -80.04 32.50
N ASN A 2 -47.67 -79.58 31.97
CA ASN A 2 -47.35 -78.15 31.84
C ASN A 2 -47.39 -77.78 30.37
N LYS A 3 -48.26 -76.82 30.04
CA LYS A 3 -48.31 -76.19 28.72
C LYS A 3 -47.33 -75.00 28.67
N ASN A 4 -46.29 -75.12 27.88
CA ASN A 4 -45.39 -73.98 27.58
C ASN A 4 -45.98 -73.14 26.47
N LEU A 5 -46.24 -71.88 26.79
CA LEU A 5 -46.66 -70.84 25.85
C LEU A 5 -45.43 -70.13 25.31
N ILE A 6 -45.13 -70.27 24.02
CA ILE A 6 -44.06 -69.63 23.33
C ILE A 6 -44.63 -68.26 22.82
N ILE A 7 -44.14 -67.15 23.38
CA ILE A 7 -44.43 -65.79 22.90
C ILE A 7 -43.38 -65.40 21.84
N LEU A 8 -43.86 -65.29 20.62
CA LEU A 8 -43.03 -64.79 19.49
C LEU A 8 -43.00 -63.23 19.52
N ILE A 9 -41.88 -62.70 19.88
CA ILE A 9 -41.68 -61.21 19.83
C ILE A 9 -41.25 -60.88 18.43
N LEU A 10 -42.15 -60.17 17.70
CA LEU A 10 -41.88 -59.57 16.35
C LEU A 10 -41.18 -58.23 16.52
N SER A 11 -39.86 -58.20 16.30
CA SER A 11 -39.07 -56.93 16.31
C SER A 11 -39.29 -56.20 14.97
N VAL A 12 -40.03 -55.09 15.01
CA VAL A 12 -40.17 -54.18 13.88
C VAL A 12 -38.94 -53.27 13.88
N LEU A 13 -38.05 -53.48 12.91
CA LEU A 13 -36.94 -52.57 12.60
C LEU A 13 -37.50 -51.35 11.86
N LEU A 14 -37.64 -50.22 12.56
CA LEU A 14 -37.87 -48.92 11.94
C LEU A 14 -36.55 -48.42 11.36
N ILE A 15 -36.38 -48.46 10.05
CA ILE A 15 -35.31 -47.79 9.33
C ILE A 15 -35.70 -46.32 9.28
N SER A 16 -35.10 -45.50 10.17
CA SER A 16 -35.16 -44.05 10.09
C SER A 16 -34.11 -43.61 9.07
N CYS A 17 -34.56 -43.21 7.88
CA CYS A 17 -33.74 -42.39 6.97
C CYS A 17 -33.61 -40.99 7.57
N SER A 18 -32.51 -40.70 8.23
CA SER A 18 -32.12 -39.31 8.48
C SER A 18 -31.61 -38.70 7.16
N LYS A 19 -32.33 -37.76 6.62
CA LYS A 19 -31.76 -36.83 5.64
C LYS A 19 -30.69 -36.03 6.36
N ASP A 20 -29.46 -36.20 5.93
CA ASP A 20 -28.36 -35.27 6.23
C ASP A 20 -28.63 -33.98 5.46
N ASP A 21 -29.45 -33.10 6.03
CA ASP A 21 -29.45 -31.67 5.69
C ASP A 21 -28.26 -31.01 6.40
N SER A 22 -27.06 -31.36 5.95
CA SER A 22 -25.89 -30.51 6.24
C SER A 22 -26.03 -29.22 5.45
N GLU A 23 -26.63 -28.22 6.07
CA GLU A 23 -26.44 -26.85 5.63
C GLU A 23 -24.94 -26.62 5.47
N PRO A 24 -24.49 -25.94 4.39
CA PRO A 24 -23.09 -25.59 4.25
C PRO A 24 -22.71 -24.75 5.48
N VAL A 25 -21.75 -25.24 6.25
CA VAL A 25 -21.12 -24.48 7.33
C VAL A 25 -20.51 -23.27 6.66
N ILE A 26 -21.21 -22.15 6.70
CA ILE A 26 -20.63 -20.84 6.42
C ILE A 26 -19.60 -20.68 7.52
N ILE A 27 -18.34 -20.89 7.21
CA ILE A 27 -17.23 -20.46 8.06
C ILE A 27 -17.32 -18.94 8.03
N GLU A 28 -18.06 -18.37 8.96
CA GLU A 28 -17.94 -16.97 9.30
C GLU A 28 -16.50 -16.78 9.74
N ASN A 29 -15.69 -16.21 8.85
CA ASN A 29 -14.37 -15.74 9.19
C ASN A 29 -14.55 -14.59 10.19
N PRO A 30 -14.19 -14.71 11.48
CA PRO A 30 -14.47 -13.69 12.48
C PRO A 30 -13.37 -12.62 12.45
N SER A 31 -13.14 -12.02 11.30
CA SER A 31 -12.46 -10.76 11.21
C SER A 31 -13.36 -9.84 10.37
N SER A 32 -13.98 -8.87 11.04
CA SER A 32 -14.48 -7.68 10.36
C SER A 32 -13.24 -7.01 9.76
N ASN A 33 -12.83 -7.45 8.56
CA ASN A 33 -11.70 -6.86 7.88
C ASN A 33 -12.06 -5.41 7.58
N VAL A 34 -11.46 -4.51 8.34
CA VAL A 34 -11.57 -3.08 8.11
C VAL A 34 -10.94 -2.79 6.76
N PHE A 35 -11.73 -2.28 5.81
CA PHE A 35 -11.19 -1.79 4.55
C PHE A 35 -10.36 -0.53 4.80
N TYR A 36 -9.13 -0.49 4.29
CA TYR A 36 -8.24 0.66 4.44
C TYR A 36 -8.52 1.71 3.35
N TYR A 37 -8.90 2.89 3.79
CA TYR A 37 -9.02 4.09 2.98
C TYR A 37 -7.77 4.94 3.24
N GLY A 38 -6.73 4.76 2.42
CA GLY A 38 -5.42 5.33 2.67
C GLY A 38 -5.10 6.55 1.82
N ALA A 39 -4.18 7.37 2.34
CA ALA A 39 -3.56 8.48 1.63
C ALA A 39 -2.04 8.44 1.84
N ASP A 40 -1.25 8.56 0.75
CA ASP A 40 0.17 8.85 0.86
C ASP A 40 0.36 10.34 1.11
N LEU A 41 0.91 10.72 2.26
CA LEU A 41 1.06 12.11 2.66
C LEU A 41 2.54 12.51 2.82
N SER A 42 3.42 11.85 2.07
CA SER A 42 4.86 12.02 2.19
C SER A 42 5.34 13.43 1.82
N TYR A 43 4.66 14.12 0.89
CA TYR A 43 5.01 15.48 0.49
C TYR A 43 4.45 16.58 1.39
N VAL A 44 3.53 16.29 2.32
CA VAL A 44 2.80 17.34 3.06
C VAL A 44 3.72 18.30 3.81
N ASN A 45 4.73 17.79 4.52
CA ASN A 45 5.63 18.66 5.28
C ASN A 45 6.42 19.60 4.36
N GLU A 46 6.89 19.10 3.21
CA GLU A 46 7.58 19.91 2.20
C GLU A 46 6.66 20.98 1.61
N MET A 47 5.44 20.61 1.24
CA MET A 47 4.49 21.56 0.67
C MET A 47 4.15 22.69 1.64
N GLU A 48 3.93 22.39 2.93
CA GLU A 48 3.68 23.41 3.95
C GLU A 48 4.90 24.33 4.17
N ASP A 49 6.11 23.77 4.25
CA ASP A 49 7.34 24.55 4.36
C ASP A 49 7.59 25.42 3.10
N CYS A 50 7.06 25.01 1.94
CA CYS A 50 7.04 25.77 0.68
C CYS A 50 5.86 26.75 0.58
N GLY A 51 5.10 26.95 1.66
CA GLY A 51 4.03 27.94 1.75
C GLY A 51 2.65 27.43 1.31
N ALA A 52 2.45 26.13 1.09
CA ALA A 52 1.13 25.61 0.84
C ALA A 52 0.22 25.79 2.08
N VAL A 53 -1.00 26.23 1.82
CA VAL A 53 -2.03 26.39 2.85
C VAL A 53 -3.27 25.65 2.39
N TYR A 54 -3.66 24.63 3.16
CA TYR A 54 -4.79 23.77 2.79
C TYR A 54 -6.11 24.25 3.40
N LYS A 55 -7.21 23.99 2.69
CA LYS A 55 -8.56 24.36 3.09
C LYS A 55 -9.47 23.15 2.99
N ASP A 56 -10.36 23.02 3.97
CA ASP A 56 -11.46 22.05 3.89
C ASP A 56 -12.52 22.45 2.83
N SER A 57 -13.56 21.65 2.65
CA SER A 57 -14.66 21.92 1.70
C SER A 57 -15.44 23.19 1.99
N ASN A 58 -15.35 23.72 3.22
CA ASN A 58 -15.98 24.97 3.65
C ASN A 58 -15.03 26.17 3.58
N GLU A 59 -13.85 26.02 2.95
CA GLU A 59 -12.81 27.04 2.80
C GLU A 59 -12.11 27.44 4.12
N ASN A 60 -12.28 26.68 5.19
CA ASN A 60 -11.52 26.92 6.41
C ASN A 60 -10.10 26.39 6.29
N PHE A 61 -9.14 27.18 6.71
CA PHE A 61 -7.74 26.73 6.82
C PHE A 61 -7.61 25.62 7.83
N LYS A 62 -6.97 24.52 7.44
CA LYS A 62 -6.88 23.34 8.29
C LYS A 62 -5.66 22.49 7.94
N ASP A 63 -5.07 21.84 8.92
CA ASP A 63 -4.02 20.84 8.74
C ASP A 63 -4.50 19.73 7.78
N PRO A 64 -3.73 19.37 6.73
CA PRO A 64 -4.14 18.35 5.76
C PRO A 64 -4.33 16.97 6.40
N TYR A 65 -3.53 16.54 7.38
CA TYR A 65 -3.76 15.28 8.10
C TYR A 65 -5.14 15.25 8.75
N LYS A 66 -5.53 16.39 9.35
CA LYS A 66 -6.88 16.54 9.96
C LYS A 66 -7.98 16.55 8.89
N ILE A 67 -7.76 17.19 7.73
CA ILE A 67 -8.73 17.17 6.63
C ILE A 67 -8.99 15.72 6.18
N PHE A 68 -7.93 14.92 5.98
CA PHE A 68 -8.04 13.52 5.58
C PHE A 68 -8.70 12.66 6.66
N ALA A 69 -8.30 12.80 7.93
CA ALA A 69 -8.90 12.06 9.03
C ALA A 69 -10.41 12.37 9.19
N GLU A 70 -10.80 13.64 9.14
CA GLU A 70 -12.20 14.05 9.16
C GLU A 70 -12.99 13.57 7.93
N ALA A 71 -12.33 13.40 6.77
CA ALA A 71 -12.95 12.79 5.61
C ALA A 71 -13.18 11.27 5.80
N GLY A 72 -12.36 10.59 6.63
CA GLY A 72 -12.50 9.16 6.93
C GLY A 72 -11.27 8.34 6.52
N THR A 73 -10.17 8.97 6.16
CA THR A 73 -8.90 8.27 5.98
C THR A 73 -8.50 7.56 7.27
N ASN A 74 -8.14 6.28 7.17
CA ASN A 74 -7.79 5.45 8.32
C ASN A 74 -6.38 4.87 8.26
N LEU A 75 -5.65 5.11 7.14
CA LEU A 75 -4.27 4.68 6.93
C LEU A 75 -3.50 5.80 6.20
N VAL A 76 -2.30 6.14 6.68
CA VAL A 76 -1.38 7.04 6.00
C VAL A 76 -0.14 6.27 5.58
N ARG A 77 0.21 6.32 4.30
CA ARG A 77 1.49 5.82 3.78
C ARG A 77 2.51 6.95 3.82
N ILE A 78 3.74 6.62 4.23
CA ILE A 78 4.85 7.56 4.39
C ILE A 78 6.11 6.93 3.82
N ARG A 79 6.72 7.58 2.84
CA ARG A 79 7.98 7.20 2.20
C ARG A 79 9.17 7.52 3.09
N LEU A 80 10.14 6.60 3.13
CA LEU A 80 11.41 6.77 3.81
C LEU A 80 12.58 6.50 2.86
N TRP A 81 13.43 7.49 2.61
CA TRP A 81 14.74 7.39 1.98
C TRP A 81 15.82 7.15 3.03
N HIS A 82 16.93 6.52 2.63
CA HIS A 82 17.99 6.16 3.57
C HIS A 82 18.76 7.40 4.08
N ASN A 83 19.34 8.17 3.17
CA ASN A 83 20.07 9.39 3.51
C ASN A 83 20.02 10.38 2.32
N PRO A 84 18.86 10.97 2.02
CA PRO A 84 18.74 11.92 0.92
C PRO A 84 19.59 13.17 1.21
N THR A 85 20.44 13.55 0.24
CA THR A 85 21.31 14.74 0.35
C THR A 85 20.81 15.91 -0.50
N TRP A 86 19.83 15.65 -1.37
CA TRP A 86 19.25 16.61 -2.30
C TRP A 86 17.97 17.27 -1.76
N THR A 87 17.40 16.74 -0.69
CA THR A 87 16.23 17.27 0.01
C THR A 87 16.37 17.08 1.52
N ASN A 88 15.60 17.85 2.29
CA ASN A 88 15.47 17.72 3.73
C ASN A 88 14.28 16.81 4.15
N TYR A 89 13.53 16.29 3.19
CA TYR A 89 12.30 15.54 3.43
C TYR A 89 12.50 14.04 3.17
N SER A 90 11.52 13.25 3.58
CA SER A 90 11.51 11.78 3.49
C SER A 90 12.73 11.10 4.16
N ASN A 91 13.54 11.83 4.93
CA ASN A 91 14.50 11.24 5.87
C ASN A 91 13.81 10.86 7.19
N LEU A 92 14.51 10.16 8.08
CA LEU A 92 13.92 9.66 9.33
C LEU A 92 13.33 10.77 10.23
N ASN A 93 13.90 11.97 10.25
CA ASN A 93 13.38 13.07 11.06
C ASN A 93 12.06 13.61 10.52
N ASP A 94 11.97 13.78 9.22
CA ASP A 94 10.75 14.19 8.55
C ASP A 94 9.65 13.10 8.67
N VAL A 95 10.01 11.84 8.47
CA VAL A 95 9.13 10.69 8.65
C VAL A 95 8.57 10.63 10.07
N LYS A 96 9.35 10.89 11.11
CA LYS A 96 8.86 10.97 12.50
C LYS A 96 7.79 12.04 12.67
N LYS A 97 7.98 13.22 12.07
CA LYS A 97 6.99 14.31 12.07
C LYS A 97 5.68 13.85 11.40
N SER A 98 5.79 13.20 10.24
CA SER A 98 4.64 12.68 9.50
C SER A 98 3.89 11.59 10.26
N ILE A 99 4.59 10.61 10.85
CA ILE A 99 4.00 9.56 11.68
C ILE A 99 3.29 10.15 12.90
N GLN A 100 3.91 11.13 13.57
CA GLN A 100 3.31 11.77 14.73
C GLN A 100 2.00 12.48 14.36
N ARG A 101 1.95 13.18 13.22
CA ARG A 101 0.76 13.85 12.70
C ARG A 101 -0.36 12.83 12.40
N ALA A 102 -0.04 11.76 11.66
CA ALA A 102 -1.00 10.71 11.34
C ALA A 102 -1.59 10.07 12.61
N LYS A 103 -0.73 9.70 13.56
CA LYS A 103 -1.16 9.08 14.83
C LYS A 103 -1.95 10.01 15.73
N SER A 104 -1.65 11.32 15.73
CA SER A 104 -2.43 12.30 16.52
C SER A 104 -3.88 12.46 16.03
N GLU A 105 -4.11 12.17 14.75
CA GLU A 105 -5.45 12.13 14.15
C GLU A 105 -6.09 10.71 14.17
N GLY A 106 -5.46 9.76 14.85
CA GLY A 106 -5.98 8.40 15.02
C GLY A 106 -5.82 7.47 13.80
N MET A 107 -5.06 7.89 12.80
CA MET A 107 -4.81 7.07 11.61
C MET A 107 -3.67 6.08 11.83
N LYS A 108 -3.78 4.89 11.24
CA LYS A 108 -2.70 3.91 11.14
C LYS A 108 -1.63 4.40 10.16
N VAL A 109 -0.45 3.78 10.23
CA VAL A 109 0.70 4.14 9.41
C VAL A 109 1.26 2.93 8.67
N LEU A 110 1.46 3.07 7.37
CA LEU A 110 2.29 2.23 6.53
C LEU A 110 3.60 2.98 6.25
N LEU A 111 4.73 2.45 6.73
CA LEU A 111 6.06 3.00 6.48
C LEU A 111 6.69 2.30 5.29
N ASP A 112 6.98 3.06 4.25
CA ASP A 112 7.56 2.58 3.00
C ASP A 112 9.07 2.82 2.93
N PHE A 113 9.86 1.76 3.09
CA PHE A 113 11.31 1.80 2.94
C PHE A 113 11.71 1.72 1.49
N HIS A 114 12.19 2.80 0.89
CA HIS A 114 12.73 2.78 -0.47
C HIS A 114 14.09 2.08 -0.59
N TYR A 115 14.84 1.96 0.53
CA TYR A 115 16.24 1.46 0.52
C TYR A 115 17.12 2.15 -0.51
N SER A 116 16.94 3.44 -0.68
CA SER A 116 17.66 4.31 -1.61
C SER A 116 17.83 5.69 -0.97
N ASP A 117 18.76 6.50 -1.47
CA ASP A 117 18.90 7.91 -1.10
C ASP A 117 17.96 8.82 -1.94
N THR A 118 17.21 8.20 -2.87
CA THR A 118 16.29 8.88 -3.80
C THR A 118 15.11 7.97 -4.13
N TRP A 119 14.34 8.32 -5.13
CA TRP A 119 13.23 7.52 -5.64
C TRP A 119 13.66 6.11 -6.01
N ALA A 120 12.89 5.13 -5.56
CA ALA A 120 12.91 3.76 -6.04
C ALA A 120 11.58 3.48 -6.75
N ASP A 121 11.65 2.94 -7.95
CA ASP A 121 10.52 2.63 -8.82
C ASP A 121 10.89 1.44 -9.75
N PRO A 122 9.97 0.97 -10.64
CA PRO A 122 10.26 -0.18 -11.51
C PRO A 122 11.46 0.01 -12.44
N SER A 123 11.86 1.27 -12.70
CA SER A 123 13.00 1.61 -13.56
C SER A 123 14.27 2.01 -12.79
N ASN A 124 14.16 2.24 -11.49
CA ASN A 124 15.25 2.72 -10.64
C ASN A 124 15.21 2.06 -9.25
N GLN A 125 16.24 1.27 -8.93
CA GLN A 125 16.40 0.61 -7.62
C GLN A 125 17.81 0.90 -7.08
N GLU A 126 18.17 2.19 -7.04
CA GLU A 126 19.52 2.61 -6.72
C GLU A 126 19.89 2.35 -5.26
N ILE A 127 21.03 1.72 -5.05
CA ILE A 127 21.59 1.41 -3.73
C ILE A 127 21.97 2.71 -3.00
N PRO A 128 21.73 2.83 -1.68
CA PRO A 128 22.26 3.94 -0.90
C PRO A 128 23.76 4.12 -1.10
N SER A 129 24.21 5.34 -1.30
CA SER A 129 25.64 5.67 -1.54
C SER A 129 26.56 5.11 -0.44
N ALA A 130 26.09 5.10 0.81
CA ALA A 130 26.81 4.54 1.95
C ALA A 130 27.02 3.02 1.89
N TRP A 131 26.23 2.29 1.08
CA TRP A 131 26.30 0.83 0.97
C TRP A 131 27.00 0.35 -0.31
N LEU A 132 27.37 1.26 -1.20
CA LEU A 132 27.89 0.96 -2.54
C LEU A 132 29.11 0.02 -2.52
N THR A 133 29.98 0.12 -1.51
CA THR A 133 31.16 -0.78 -1.36
C THR A 133 30.79 -2.24 -1.16
N GLN A 134 29.53 -2.54 -0.77
CA GLN A 134 29.04 -3.90 -0.52
C GLN A 134 28.16 -4.45 -1.66
N ILE A 135 27.97 -3.72 -2.73
CA ILE A 135 27.00 -4.06 -3.79
C ILE A 135 27.17 -5.49 -4.36
N ASN A 136 28.40 -5.99 -4.42
CA ASN A 136 28.72 -7.33 -4.91
C ASN A 136 28.83 -8.38 -3.79
N ASN A 137 28.60 -8.01 -2.54
CA ASN A 137 28.72 -8.87 -1.36
C ASN A 137 27.35 -9.06 -0.70
N THR A 138 26.56 -10.00 -1.20
CA THR A 138 25.15 -10.20 -0.77
C THR A 138 24.99 -10.34 0.73
N GLY A 139 25.87 -11.06 1.43
CA GLY A 139 25.83 -11.24 2.88
C GLY A 139 25.97 -9.90 3.63
N PRO A 140 27.11 -9.20 3.52
CA PRO A 140 27.33 -7.89 4.13
C PRO A 140 26.28 -6.84 3.70
N LEU A 141 25.86 -6.83 2.43
CA LEU A 141 24.80 -5.93 1.96
C LEU A 141 23.47 -6.22 2.65
N GLY A 142 23.12 -7.49 2.80
CA GLY A 142 21.93 -7.90 3.55
C GLY A 142 22.00 -7.51 5.03
N ASP A 143 23.18 -7.56 5.65
CA ASP A 143 23.39 -7.12 7.03
C ASP A 143 23.22 -5.58 7.17
N LEU A 144 23.64 -4.79 6.17
CA LEU A 144 23.37 -3.35 6.13
C LEU A 144 21.88 -3.07 6.06
N LEU A 145 21.16 -3.75 5.15
CA LEU A 145 19.71 -3.61 5.01
C LEU A 145 18.97 -4.00 6.30
N TYR A 146 19.32 -5.16 6.87
CA TYR A 146 18.78 -5.61 8.15
C TYR A 146 19.00 -4.57 9.25
N ASN A 147 20.25 -4.11 9.44
CA ASN A 147 20.60 -3.18 10.49
C ASN A 147 19.89 -1.83 10.32
N TYR A 148 19.79 -1.33 9.09
CA TYR A 148 19.06 -0.09 8.81
C TYR A 148 17.58 -0.22 9.19
N THR A 149 16.91 -1.26 8.72
CA THR A 149 15.49 -1.52 9.02
C THR A 149 15.26 -1.69 10.52
N TYR A 150 16.08 -2.54 11.16
CA TYR A 150 16.01 -2.79 12.60
C TYR A 150 16.22 -1.53 13.44
N ASN A 151 17.29 -0.77 13.15
CA ASN A 151 17.63 0.44 13.91
C ASN A 151 16.60 1.54 13.72
N THR A 152 16.08 1.73 12.51
CA THR A 152 14.99 2.67 12.23
C THR A 152 13.74 2.32 13.04
N LEU A 153 13.29 1.07 13.01
CA LEU A 153 12.10 0.64 13.76
C LEU A 153 12.34 0.67 15.27
N ASN A 154 13.54 0.35 15.75
CA ASN A 154 13.88 0.46 17.17
C ASN A 154 13.89 1.92 17.64
N ASP A 155 14.37 2.86 16.82
CA ASP A 155 14.32 4.30 17.12
C ASP A 155 12.88 4.82 17.15
N LEU A 156 12.04 4.42 16.18
CA LEU A 156 10.60 4.72 16.17
C LEU A 156 9.89 4.12 17.39
N ALA A 157 10.27 2.91 17.82
CA ALA A 157 9.73 2.29 19.03
C ALA A 157 10.02 3.12 20.29
N ASN A 158 11.23 3.63 20.40
CA ASN A 158 11.67 4.41 21.57
C ASN A 158 10.95 5.77 21.67
N THR A 159 10.35 6.25 20.58
CA THR A 159 9.57 7.49 20.50
C THR A 159 8.05 7.25 20.37
N ASN A 160 7.60 6.01 20.48
CA ASN A 160 6.19 5.61 20.35
C ASN A 160 5.59 5.85 18.95
N LEU A 161 6.45 5.82 17.92
CA LEU A 161 6.12 6.10 16.53
C LEU A 161 6.19 4.85 15.62
N LEU A 162 6.14 3.62 16.18
CA LEU A 162 6.13 2.41 15.36
C LEU A 162 4.97 2.44 14.36
N PRO A 163 5.21 2.09 13.08
CA PRO A 163 4.14 1.93 12.11
C PRO A 163 3.31 0.67 12.40
N ASP A 164 2.14 0.59 11.77
CA ASP A 164 1.26 -0.59 11.80
C ASP A 164 1.68 -1.59 10.71
N ILE A 165 2.13 -1.09 9.56
CA ILE A 165 2.59 -1.87 8.42
C ILE A 165 3.95 -1.32 7.98
N VAL A 166 4.87 -2.21 7.59
CA VAL A 166 6.16 -1.86 6.98
C VAL A 166 6.22 -2.44 5.57
N GLN A 167 6.47 -1.58 4.60
CA GLN A 167 6.72 -1.96 3.22
C GLN A 167 8.24 -2.15 3.02
N ILE A 168 8.64 -3.34 2.56
CA ILE A 168 10.04 -3.72 2.31
C ILE A 168 10.38 -3.45 0.84
N GLY A 169 10.86 -2.25 0.58
CA GLY A 169 11.14 -1.73 -0.76
C GLY A 169 9.91 -1.17 -1.45
N ASN A 170 10.12 -0.21 -2.36
CA ASN A 170 9.09 0.40 -3.19
C ASN A 170 9.19 -0.14 -4.62
N GLU A 171 8.04 -0.63 -5.15
CA GLU A 171 7.91 -1.12 -6.53
C GLU A 171 9.08 -2.00 -6.96
N ILE A 172 9.35 -3.05 -6.19
CA ILE A 172 10.51 -3.94 -6.32
C ILE A 172 10.35 -4.94 -7.47
N ASN A 173 9.85 -4.46 -8.61
CA ASN A 173 9.66 -5.24 -9.84
C ASN A 173 10.97 -5.84 -10.36
N ALA A 174 12.09 -5.12 -10.17
CA ALA A 174 13.44 -5.55 -10.51
C ALA A 174 14.23 -6.02 -9.27
N MET A 175 15.52 -6.28 -9.42
CA MET A 175 16.40 -6.49 -8.26
C MET A 175 16.52 -5.20 -7.46
N ILE A 176 16.45 -5.29 -6.13
CA ILE A 176 16.71 -4.17 -5.24
C ILE A 176 18.22 -3.88 -5.11
N LEU A 177 18.56 -2.66 -4.69
CA LEU A 177 19.93 -2.23 -4.35
C LEU A 177 20.90 -2.43 -5.51
N GLN A 178 20.65 -1.75 -6.63
CA GLN A 178 21.49 -1.76 -7.81
C GLN A 178 22.24 -0.43 -7.96
N ASN A 179 23.20 -0.38 -8.86
CA ASN A 179 23.93 0.83 -9.23
C ASN A 179 23.87 1.00 -10.75
N GLY A 180 23.24 2.08 -11.21
CA GLY A 180 23.01 2.35 -12.62
C GLY A 180 21.90 1.49 -13.23
N GLU A 181 22.08 1.00 -14.45
CA GLU A 181 21.07 0.24 -15.19
C GLU A 181 20.61 -1.02 -14.46
N LEU A 182 19.30 -1.26 -14.50
CA LEU A 182 18.70 -2.46 -13.94
C LEU A 182 19.19 -3.72 -14.68
N LYS A 183 19.54 -4.73 -13.91
CA LYS A 183 20.01 -6.00 -14.46
C LYS A 183 18.87 -7.01 -14.56
N TRP A 184 18.79 -7.65 -15.71
CA TRP A 184 17.86 -8.73 -16.00
C TRP A 184 18.59 -9.95 -16.55
N PRO A 185 18.14 -11.19 -16.28
CA PRO A 185 17.04 -11.54 -15.37
C PRO A 185 17.37 -11.26 -13.91
N ILE A 186 16.35 -11.27 -13.03
CA ILE A 186 16.55 -11.14 -11.59
C ILE A 186 17.43 -12.30 -11.08
N ASP A 187 18.52 -11.98 -10.38
CA ASP A 187 19.23 -12.95 -9.54
C ASP A 187 18.44 -13.18 -8.24
N TRP A 188 17.59 -14.20 -8.27
CA TRP A 188 16.73 -14.52 -7.13
C TRP A 188 17.49 -15.01 -5.91
N ALA A 189 18.69 -15.62 -6.06
CA ALA A 189 19.50 -16.00 -4.91
C ALA A 189 19.94 -14.76 -4.11
N ARG A 190 20.35 -13.68 -4.81
CA ARG A 190 20.68 -12.40 -4.21
C ARG A 190 19.41 -11.68 -3.72
N ASN A 191 18.41 -11.53 -4.57
CA ASN A 191 17.24 -10.67 -4.29
C ASN A 191 16.43 -11.20 -3.10
N SER A 192 16.14 -12.51 -3.06
CA SER A 192 15.43 -13.14 -1.95
C SER A 192 16.21 -13.06 -0.63
N SER A 193 17.55 -13.22 -0.67
CA SER A 193 18.39 -13.05 0.51
C SER A 193 18.27 -11.64 1.10
N LEU A 194 18.27 -10.60 0.27
CA LEU A 194 18.16 -9.20 0.70
C LEU A 194 16.76 -8.89 1.25
N ILE A 195 15.70 -9.28 0.54
CA ILE A 195 14.32 -9.05 0.96
C ILE A 195 14.06 -9.76 2.32
N ASN A 196 14.46 -11.01 2.45
CA ASN A 196 14.30 -11.77 3.70
C ASN A 196 15.08 -11.16 4.87
N LYS A 197 16.16 -10.42 4.65
CA LYS A 197 16.85 -9.66 5.69
C LYS A 197 16.01 -8.48 6.19
N GLY A 198 15.32 -7.76 5.31
CA GLY A 198 14.36 -6.71 5.69
C GLY A 198 13.18 -7.28 6.48
N ILE A 199 12.58 -8.36 5.99
CA ILE A 199 11.49 -9.09 6.66
C ILE A 199 11.93 -9.52 8.07
N LYS A 200 13.11 -10.14 8.18
CA LYS A 200 13.65 -10.58 9.46
C LYS A 200 13.81 -9.43 10.45
N ALA A 201 14.29 -8.27 10.02
CA ALA A 201 14.45 -7.11 10.89
C ALA A 201 13.11 -6.66 11.51
N VAL A 202 12.02 -6.66 10.74
CA VAL A 202 10.67 -6.35 11.26
C VAL A 202 10.20 -7.41 12.25
N ARG A 203 10.36 -8.71 11.94
CA ARG A 203 9.98 -9.81 12.85
C ARG A 203 10.77 -9.77 14.17
N ASP A 204 12.07 -9.43 14.11
CA ASP A 204 12.90 -9.30 15.31
C ASP A 204 12.44 -8.10 16.18
N ILE A 205 12.06 -6.97 15.60
CA ILE A 205 11.44 -5.84 16.32
C ILE A 205 10.10 -6.24 16.93
N ASN A 206 9.24 -6.96 16.20
CA ASN A 206 7.98 -7.47 16.72
C ASN A 206 8.21 -8.31 17.99
N SER A 207 9.17 -9.23 17.92
CA SER A 207 9.55 -10.07 19.06
C SER A 207 10.10 -9.26 20.22
N LEU A 208 11.06 -8.35 19.95
CA LEU A 208 11.71 -7.54 20.99
C LEU A 208 10.75 -6.59 21.72
N LYS A 209 9.85 -5.97 20.97
CA LYS A 209 8.94 -4.93 21.49
C LYS A 209 7.55 -5.45 21.82
N ASN A 210 7.29 -6.75 21.66
CA ASN A 210 5.96 -7.38 21.77
C ASN A 210 4.90 -6.61 20.95
N LYS A 211 5.17 -6.44 19.66
CA LYS A 211 4.32 -5.74 18.68
C LYS A 211 3.94 -6.68 17.54
N GLN A 212 3.01 -6.23 16.70
CA GLN A 212 2.54 -6.97 15.52
C GLN A 212 2.53 -6.00 14.32
N ILE A 213 3.74 -5.58 13.90
CA ILE A 213 3.90 -4.82 12.67
C ILE A 213 3.74 -5.81 11.52
N GLU A 214 2.79 -5.55 10.62
CA GLU A 214 2.60 -6.36 9.42
C GLU A 214 3.61 -5.97 8.34
N ILE A 215 3.95 -6.91 7.46
CA ILE A 215 4.95 -6.73 6.41
C ILE A 215 4.29 -6.76 5.05
N MET A 216 4.61 -5.77 4.23
CA MET A 216 4.13 -5.65 2.84
C MET A 216 5.29 -5.75 1.85
N LEU A 217 5.04 -6.44 0.73
CA LEU A 217 5.87 -6.38 -0.48
C LEU A 217 5.09 -5.66 -1.56
N HIS A 218 5.73 -4.73 -2.27
CA HIS A 218 5.07 -3.81 -3.20
C HIS A 218 5.60 -3.96 -4.62
N ILE A 219 4.70 -4.23 -5.55
CA ILE A 219 4.98 -4.40 -6.99
C ILE A 219 4.11 -3.45 -7.80
N ALA A 220 4.71 -2.78 -8.78
CA ALA A 220 3.97 -1.95 -9.72
C ALA A 220 3.22 -2.81 -10.73
N GLN A 221 1.95 -2.54 -10.88
CA GLN A 221 0.97 -3.14 -11.77
C GLN A 221 0.66 -4.62 -11.50
N PRO A 222 -0.63 -5.00 -11.57
CA PRO A 222 -1.09 -6.35 -11.23
C PRO A 222 -0.47 -7.47 -12.08
N GLU A 223 -0.27 -7.25 -13.38
CA GLU A 223 0.37 -8.21 -14.30
C GLU A 223 1.78 -8.57 -13.85
N ASN A 224 2.56 -7.57 -13.40
CA ASN A 224 3.89 -7.80 -12.85
C ASN A 224 3.81 -8.54 -11.51
N GLY A 225 2.79 -8.23 -10.69
CA GLY A 225 2.55 -8.91 -9.42
C GLY A 225 2.36 -10.41 -9.59
N LEU A 226 1.56 -10.85 -10.56
CA LEU A 226 1.33 -12.27 -10.85
C LEU A 226 2.64 -13.02 -11.08
N TRP A 227 3.49 -12.51 -11.96
CA TRP A 227 4.79 -13.10 -12.26
C TRP A 227 5.78 -12.99 -11.11
N TRP A 228 5.86 -11.80 -10.49
CA TRP A 228 6.89 -11.52 -9.49
C TRP A 228 6.70 -12.38 -8.22
N PHE A 229 5.47 -12.45 -7.71
CA PHE A 229 5.18 -13.25 -6.51
C PHE A 229 5.37 -14.75 -6.74
N GLU A 230 5.15 -15.26 -7.96
CA GLU A 230 5.48 -16.64 -8.31
C GLU A 230 6.97 -16.91 -8.15
N GLN A 231 7.83 -16.07 -8.74
CA GLN A 231 9.28 -16.22 -8.66
C GLN A 231 9.81 -16.00 -7.25
N ALA A 232 9.32 -14.99 -6.55
CA ALA A 232 9.69 -14.66 -5.17
C ALA A 232 9.36 -15.81 -4.21
N ASN A 233 8.15 -16.39 -4.33
CA ASN A 233 7.71 -17.53 -3.52
C ASN A 233 8.60 -18.76 -3.79
N ALA A 234 8.89 -19.07 -5.05
CA ALA A 234 9.79 -20.14 -5.43
C ALA A 234 11.23 -19.93 -4.89
N ALA A 235 11.65 -18.67 -4.72
CA ALA A 235 12.95 -18.31 -4.14
C ALA A 235 12.94 -18.21 -2.60
N GLY A 236 11.82 -18.53 -1.94
CA GLY A 236 11.71 -18.57 -0.48
C GLY A 236 11.38 -17.22 0.18
N VAL A 237 10.81 -16.26 -0.55
CA VAL A 237 10.24 -15.02 0.02
C VAL A 237 8.78 -15.29 0.35
N ILE A 238 8.49 -15.79 1.54
CA ILE A 238 7.17 -16.28 1.95
C ILE A 238 6.63 -15.67 3.26
N ASP A 239 7.50 -15.09 4.10
CA ASP A 239 7.14 -14.55 5.41
C ASP A 239 6.77 -13.06 5.33
N TYR A 240 5.71 -12.75 4.58
CA TYR A 240 5.09 -11.42 4.54
C TYR A 240 3.57 -11.56 4.73
N ASP A 241 2.90 -10.46 5.05
CA ASP A 241 1.48 -10.44 5.40
C ASP A 241 0.62 -9.84 4.28
N TRP A 242 1.17 -8.89 3.51
CA TRP A 242 0.47 -8.13 2.49
C TRP A 242 1.13 -8.15 1.13
N ILE A 243 0.31 -8.24 0.10
CA ILE A 243 0.63 -7.88 -1.27
C ILE A 243 0.18 -6.44 -1.49
N GLY A 244 1.13 -5.54 -1.76
CA GLY A 244 0.88 -4.16 -2.21
C GLY A 244 1.04 -4.06 -3.72
N LEU A 245 0.11 -3.39 -4.39
CA LEU A 245 0.19 -3.13 -5.82
C LEU A 245 0.00 -1.65 -6.11
N SER A 246 0.83 -1.06 -6.97
CA SER A 246 0.44 0.15 -7.69
C SER A 246 -0.54 -0.24 -8.79
N TYR A 247 -1.60 0.54 -8.95
CA TYR A 247 -2.52 0.39 -10.06
C TYR A 247 -2.86 1.73 -10.69
N TYR A 248 -2.32 1.92 -11.88
CA TYR A 248 -2.59 3.08 -12.74
C TYR A 248 -3.05 2.54 -14.09
N PRO A 249 -4.34 2.67 -14.44
CA PRO A 249 -4.88 2.07 -15.66
C PRO A 249 -4.14 2.42 -16.94
N MET A 250 -3.54 3.61 -17.00
CA MET A 250 -2.77 4.04 -18.17
C MET A 250 -1.50 3.22 -18.42
N TRP A 251 -1.01 2.51 -17.40
CA TRP A 251 0.21 1.70 -17.46
C TRP A 251 -0.04 0.21 -17.21
N SER A 252 -1.28 -0.19 -16.93
CA SER A 252 -1.65 -1.57 -16.67
C SER A 252 -2.27 -2.23 -17.90
N GLU A 253 -2.06 -3.53 -18.04
CA GLU A 253 -2.77 -4.37 -19.02
C GLU A 253 -4.23 -4.64 -18.58
N TYR A 254 -4.56 -4.40 -17.30
CA TYR A 254 -5.89 -4.58 -16.76
C TYR A 254 -6.62 -3.24 -16.63
N ASP A 255 -7.84 -3.17 -17.15
CA ASP A 255 -8.74 -2.05 -16.93
C ASP A 255 -9.64 -2.29 -15.69
N LEU A 256 -10.54 -1.34 -15.39
CA LEU A 256 -11.49 -1.47 -14.27
C LEU A 256 -12.45 -2.66 -14.42
N ASN A 257 -12.66 -3.20 -15.63
CA ASN A 257 -13.54 -4.34 -15.83
C ASN A 257 -12.85 -5.68 -15.60
N SER A 258 -11.53 -5.70 -15.68
CA SER A 258 -10.69 -6.91 -15.61
C SER A 258 -9.76 -6.98 -14.42
N ILE A 259 -9.58 -5.88 -13.65
CA ILE A 259 -8.68 -5.82 -12.48
C ILE A 259 -9.01 -6.85 -11.39
N ASP A 260 -10.26 -7.29 -11.29
CA ASP A 260 -10.67 -8.29 -10.30
C ASP A 260 -9.98 -9.64 -10.49
N THR A 261 -9.62 -10.00 -11.72
CA THR A 261 -8.99 -11.28 -12.04
C THR A 261 -7.60 -11.43 -11.38
N PRO A 262 -6.61 -10.55 -11.63
CA PRO A 262 -5.30 -10.68 -10.97
C PRO A 262 -5.38 -10.51 -9.44
N ILE A 263 -6.27 -9.65 -8.92
CA ILE A 263 -6.46 -9.48 -7.49
C ILE A 263 -6.88 -10.79 -6.81
N LYS A 264 -7.94 -11.44 -7.33
CA LYS A 264 -8.41 -12.74 -6.82
C LYS A 264 -7.32 -13.80 -6.92
N THR A 265 -6.65 -13.89 -8.08
CA THR A 265 -5.59 -14.87 -8.32
C THR A 265 -4.46 -14.74 -7.28
N LEU A 266 -3.99 -13.52 -7.00
CA LEU A 266 -2.94 -13.27 -6.02
C LEU A 266 -3.38 -13.66 -4.60
N ILE A 267 -4.58 -13.25 -4.18
CA ILE A 267 -5.11 -13.56 -2.85
C ILE A 267 -5.26 -15.08 -2.66
N GLU A 268 -5.89 -15.75 -3.62
CA GLU A 268 -6.17 -17.20 -3.54
C GLU A 268 -4.89 -18.04 -3.61
N THR A 269 -3.91 -17.61 -4.45
CA THR A 269 -2.66 -18.36 -4.63
C THR A 269 -1.75 -18.29 -3.41
N TYR A 270 -1.61 -17.10 -2.80
CA TYR A 270 -0.63 -16.88 -1.74
C TYR A 270 -1.25 -16.83 -0.35
N ASN A 271 -2.58 -16.78 -0.24
CA ASN A 271 -3.31 -16.61 1.02
C ASN A 271 -2.77 -15.43 1.83
N LYS A 272 -2.56 -14.29 1.15
CA LYS A 272 -2.09 -13.02 1.71
C LYS A 272 -3.17 -11.95 1.56
N ARG A 273 -3.17 -11.00 2.47
CA ARG A 273 -3.98 -9.79 2.34
C ARG A 273 -3.46 -8.98 1.14
N LEU A 274 -4.34 -8.23 0.48
CA LEU A 274 -3.97 -7.42 -0.68
C LEU A 274 -4.54 -6.01 -0.59
N MET A 275 -3.74 -5.03 -0.98
CA MET A 275 -4.10 -3.63 -1.03
C MET A 275 -3.54 -2.97 -2.29
N ILE A 276 -4.31 -2.09 -2.92
CA ILE A 276 -3.76 -1.12 -3.87
C ILE A 276 -3.11 -0.02 -3.05
N VAL A 277 -1.78 0.08 -3.10
CA VAL A 277 -1.02 1.04 -2.27
C VAL A 277 -0.64 2.31 -3.00
N GLU A 278 -0.84 2.33 -4.33
CA GLU A 278 -0.74 3.53 -5.15
C GLU A 278 -1.80 3.51 -6.24
N THR A 279 -2.53 4.61 -6.34
CA THR A 279 -3.40 4.94 -7.47
C THR A 279 -3.62 6.46 -7.50
N GLY A 280 -4.11 6.95 -8.60
CA GLY A 280 -4.48 8.35 -8.77
C GLY A 280 -5.34 8.54 -10.01
N TYR A 281 -6.01 9.67 -10.09
CA TYR A 281 -6.81 10.04 -11.26
C TYR A 281 -6.93 11.56 -11.39
N PRO A 282 -6.81 12.16 -12.59
CA PRO A 282 -6.84 13.61 -12.72
C PRO A 282 -8.25 14.16 -12.53
N PHE A 283 -8.39 15.23 -11.73
CA PHE A 283 -9.61 16.02 -11.62
C PHE A 283 -9.70 17.12 -12.68
N THR A 284 -8.60 17.40 -13.38
CA THR A 284 -8.50 18.36 -14.48
C THR A 284 -7.30 17.98 -15.36
N LEU A 285 -7.23 18.54 -16.58
CA LEU A 285 -6.05 18.45 -17.45
C LEU A 285 -5.22 19.74 -17.42
N ASN A 286 -5.66 20.75 -16.68
CA ASN A 286 -4.93 22.00 -16.52
C ASN A 286 -3.81 21.83 -15.49
N ASN A 287 -2.66 22.48 -15.72
CA ASN A 287 -1.60 22.60 -14.75
C ASN A 287 -1.81 23.85 -13.89
N ALA A 288 -1.50 23.79 -12.61
CA ALA A 288 -1.48 24.96 -11.72
C ALA A 288 -0.16 25.73 -11.81
N ASP A 289 0.91 25.10 -12.28
CA ASP A 289 2.25 25.68 -12.43
C ASP A 289 2.90 25.30 -13.76
N SER A 290 4.22 25.45 -13.87
CA SER A 290 4.97 25.15 -15.11
C SER A 290 5.54 23.72 -15.16
N ALA A 291 5.43 22.95 -14.09
CA ALA A 291 5.81 21.53 -14.09
C ALA A 291 4.80 20.72 -14.91
N ASN A 292 5.29 19.86 -15.79
CA ASN A 292 4.40 19.01 -16.58
C ASN A 292 3.79 17.94 -15.67
N ASN A 293 2.48 17.84 -15.68
CA ASN A 293 1.77 16.78 -14.97
C ASN A 293 2.04 15.40 -15.58
N ILE A 294 2.15 14.39 -14.71
CA ILE A 294 2.29 12.97 -15.10
C ILE A 294 1.02 12.52 -15.83
N PHE A 295 -0.15 12.92 -15.35
CA PHE A 295 -1.41 12.61 -16.01
C PHE A 295 -1.77 13.66 -17.07
N ASN A 296 -2.03 13.16 -18.28
CA ASN A 296 -2.52 13.90 -19.42
C ASN A 296 -3.74 13.20 -20.02
N GLU A 297 -4.16 13.56 -21.22
CA GLU A 297 -5.32 12.97 -21.90
C GLU A 297 -5.26 11.44 -22.02
N ASN A 298 -4.05 10.86 -22.12
CA ASN A 298 -3.86 9.41 -22.21
C ASN A 298 -4.18 8.66 -20.91
N ALA A 299 -4.23 9.36 -19.77
CA ALA A 299 -4.61 8.78 -18.49
C ALA A 299 -6.13 8.59 -18.34
N LEU A 300 -6.93 9.19 -19.23
CA LEU A 300 -8.36 9.18 -19.10
C LEU A 300 -8.98 7.84 -19.53
N ILE A 301 -9.87 7.35 -18.68
CA ILE A 301 -10.66 6.15 -18.95
C ILE A 301 -12.04 6.57 -19.47
N THR A 302 -12.55 5.87 -20.46
CA THR A 302 -13.91 6.11 -20.99
C THR A 302 -14.94 6.06 -19.86
N GLY A 303 -15.75 7.09 -19.74
CA GLY A 303 -16.76 7.23 -18.68
C GLY A 303 -16.31 8.05 -17.47
N TYR A 304 -15.00 8.36 -17.35
CA TYR A 304 -14.46 9.14 -16.25
C TYR A 304 -13.73 10.38 -16.80
N PRO A 305 -14.45 11.51 -17.05
CA PRO A 305 -13.80 12.73 -17.53
C PRO A 305 -12.86 13.32 -16.48
N ALA A 306 -11.84 14.08 -16.90
CA ALA A 306 -11.00 14.87 -16.01
C ALA A 306 -11.83 15.98 -15.34
N SER A 307 -12.47 15.62 -14.25
CA SER A 307 -13.31 16.47 -13.40
C SER A 307 -13.31 15.94 -11.97
N GLU A 308 -13.62 16.77 -10.99
CA GLU A 308 -13.74 16.33 -9.58
C GLU A 308 -14.73 15.15 -9.44
N GLN A 309 -15.84 15.18 -10.18
CA GLN A 309 -16.81 14.08 -10.18
C GLN A 309 -16.28 12.83 -10.88
N GLY A 310 -15.55 12.98 -11.99
CA GLY A 310 -14.94 11.85 -12.70
C GLY A 310 -13.89 11.16 -11.85
N GLN A 311 -13.05 11.94 -11.13
CA GLN A 311 -12.08 11.44 -10.15
C GLN A 311 -12.78 10.65 -9.03
N LEU A 312 -13.84 11.20 -8.44
CA LEU A 312 -14.59 10.51 -7.38
C LEU A 312 -15.25 9.22 -7.88
N ASN A 313 -15.84 9.25 -9.07
CA ASN A 313 -16.49 8.07 -9.66
C ASN A 313 -15.47 6.95 -9.91
N TYR A 314 -14.30 7.29 -10.50
CA TYR A 314 -13.22 6.34 -10.71
C TYR A 314 -12.80 5.66 -9.39
N LEU A 315 -12.58 6.44 -8.32
CA LEU A 315 -12.14 5.91 -7.02
C LEU A 315 -13.19 4.99 -6.39
N ASN A 316 -14.47 5.34 -6.49
CA ASN A 316 -15.57 4.53 -5.95
C ASN A 316 -15.72 3.20 -6.71
N ASP A 317 -15.57 3.23 -8.04
CA ASP A 317 -15.67 2.03 -8.86
C ASP A 317 -14.45 1.13 -8.68
N LEU A 318 -13.24 1.70 -8.61
CA LEU A 318 -12.03 0.96 -8.26
C LEU A 318 -12.18 0.30 -6.87
N LYS A 319 -12.62 1.05 -5.86
CA LYS A 319 -12.88 0.52 -4.52
C LYS A 319 -13.85 -0.66 -4.57
N THR A 320 -14.93 -0.53 -5.32
CA THR A 320 -15.93 -1.58 -5.43
C THR A 320 -15.34 -2.85 -6.04
N LYS A 321 -14.53 -2.72 -7.09
CA LYS A 321 -13.82 -3.84 -7.72
C LYS A 321 -12.84 -4.51 -6.77
N ILE A 322 -11.99 -3.73 -6.10
CA ILE A 322 -10.99 -4.26 -5.17
C ILE A 322 -11.68 -4.98 -3.99
N TYR A 323 -12.70 -4.36 -3.37
CA TYR A 323 -13.43 -4.95 -2.26
C TYR A 323 -14.13 -6.27 -2.66
N GLN A 324 -14.81 -6.29 -3.81
CA GLN A 324 -15.50 -7.49 -4.32
C GLN A 324 -14.53 -8.62 -4.71
N SER A 325 -13.27 -8.28 -4.94
CA SER A 325 -12.20 -9.24 -5.24
C SER A 325 -11.50 -9.78 -3.98
N GLY A 326 -11.89 -9.33 -2.79
CA GLY A 326 -11.26 -9.70 -1.54
C GLY A 326 -10.08 -8.81 -1.14
N GLY A 327 -9.80 -7.74 -1.89
CA GLY A 327 -8.81 -6.75 -1.49
C GLY A 327 -9.29 -5.89 -0.32
N GLU A 328 -8.38 -5.45 0.51
CA GLU A 328 -8.68 -4.87 1.82
C GLU A 328 -8.29 -3.40 1.95
N GLY A 329 -7.93 -2.72 0.85
CA GLY A 329 -7.65 -1.29 0.90
C GLY A 329 -7.22 -0.68 -0.40
N ILE A 330 -7.29 0.66 -0.42
CA ILE A 330 -6.75 1.52 -1.47
C ILE A 330 -6.09 2.72 -0.80
N ILE A 331 -4.86 3.02 -1.21
CA ILE A 331 -4.13 4.24 -0.86
C ILE A 331 -4.06 5.13 -2.10
N TYR A 332 -4.54 6.36 -1.97
CA TYR A 332 -4.34 7.37 -3.00
C TYR A 332 -2.94 7.95 -2.88
N TRP A 333 -2.18 7.96 -3.99
CA TRP A 333 -0.81 8.44 -3.99
C TRP A 333 -0.78 9.98 -4.03
N GLU A 334 -0.06 10.58 -3.07
CA GLU A 334 0.23 12.00 -2.93
C GLU A 334 -0.97 12.96 -3.19
N PRO A 335 -2.13 12.72 -2.54
CA PRO A 335 -3.34 13.52 -2.78
C PRO A 335 -3.21 14.98 -2.33
N ALA A 336 -2.12 15.31 -1.63
CA ALA A 336 -1.83 16.64 -1.11
C ALA A 336 -0.56 17.28 -1.72
N TRP A 337 0.00 16.71 -2.79
CA TRP A 337 1.15 17.32 -3.48
C TRP A 337 0.69 18.45 -4.40
N VAL A 338 0.27 19.54 -3.79
CA VAL A 338 -0.22 20.74 -4.48
C VAL A 338 0.94 21.57 -5.09
N SER A 339 0.62 22.46 -6.04
CA SER A 339 1.58 23.37 -6.61
C SER A 339 2.15 24.34 -5.58
N THR A 340 3.47 24.51 -5.57
CA THR A 340 4.21 25.48 -4.74
C THR A 340 5.40 26.03 -5.51
N GLY A 341 6.12 27.02 -4.91
CA GLY A 341 7.36 27.54 -5.47
C GLY A 341 8.60 26.65 -5.26
N CYS A 342 8.47 25.51 -4.59
CA CYS A 342 9.59 24.60 -4.37
C CYS A 342 9.88 23.72 -5.60
N SER A 343 11.13 23.25 -5.67
CA SER A 343 11.61 22.45 -6.79
C SER A 343 11.79 20.99 -6.37
N THR A 344 11.35 20.10 -7.24
CA THR A 344 11.73 18.67 -7.24
C THR A 344 13.06 18.49 -7.98
N LEU A 345 13.50 17.25 -8.19
CA LEU A 345 14.65 16.94 -9.05
C LEU A 345 14.44 17.30 -10.53
N TRP A 346 13.18 17.49 -10.96
CA TRP A 346 12.81 17.62 -12.37
C TRP A 346 12.30 19.00 -12.76
N ALA A 347 11.64 19.72 -11.85
CA ALA A 347 11.09 21.04 -12.11
C ALA A 347 10.69 21.77 -10.82
N THR A 348 10.34 23.07 -10.94
CA THR A 348 9.66 23.85 -9.90
C THR A 348 8.15 23.64 -10.02
N GLY A 349 7.50 23.29 -8.93
CA GLY A 349 6.07 23.00 -8.88
C GLY A 349 5.77 21.54 -8.64
N SER A 350 4.53 21.12 -8.91
CA SER A 350 4.04 19.76 -8.71
C SER A 350 3.77 19.07 -10.03
N HIS A 351 4.35 17.89 -10.23
CA HIS A 351 4.02 17.02 -11.37
C HIS A 351 2.69 16.26 -11.19
N TRP A 352 1.96 16.57 -10.12
CA TRP A 352 0.77 15.86 -9.69
C TRP A 352 -0.39 16.78 -9.32
N ASP A 353 -0.25 18.09 -9.55
CA ASP A 353 -1.20 19.10 -9.11
C ASP A 353 -2.61 18.89 -9.68
N ASN A 354 -2.72 18.27 -10.85
CA ASN A 354 -3.99 17.94 -11.50
C ASN A 354 -4.64 16.63 -11.00
N ALA A 355 -3.94 15.87 -10.16
CA ALA A 355 -4.42 14.61 -9.59
C ALA A 355 -4.57 14.65 -8.06
N THR A 356 -4.31 15.78 -7.42
CA THR A 356 -4.52 15.94 -5.98
C THR A 356 -6.01 15.87 -5.60
N LEU A 357 -6.30 15.66 -4.31
CA LEU A 357 -7.66 15.82 -3.76
C LEU A 357 -7.90 17.24 -3.23
N PHE A 358 -7.10 18.17 -3.72
CA PHE A 358 -7.26 19.60 -3.56
C PHE A 358 -7.25 20.26 -4.95
N ASN A 359 -8.14 21.22 -5.17
CA ASN A 359 -8.12 22.01 -6.40
C ASN A 359 -6.96 23.03 -6.40
N HIS A 360 -6.76 23.73 -7.52
CA HIS A 360 -5.67 24.70 -7.67
C HIS A 360 -5.73 25.91 -6.71
N ASN A 361 -6.75 26.02 -5.85
CA ASN A 361 -6.84 26.97 -4.74
C ASN A 361 -6.56 26.31 -3.37
N ASN A 362 -6.03 25.10 -3.37
CA ASN A 362 -5.74 24.27 -2.20
C ASN A 362 -6.98 23.99 -1.31
N LYS A 363 -8.16 24.04 -1.91
CA LYS A 363 -9.41 23.62 -1.29
C LYS A 363 -9.69 22.16 -1.62
N SER A 364 -10.05 21.36 -0.63
CA SER A 364 -10.43 19.97 -0.87
C SER A 364 -11.55 19.87 -1.90
N ASN A 365 -11.34 19.04 -2.92
CA ASN A 365 -12.27 18.81 -4.03
C ASN A 365 -13.23 17.65 -3.73
N LEU A 366 -14.14 17.33 -4.66
CA LEU A 366 -15.12 16.25 -4.46
C LEU A 366 -14.47 14.87 -4.30
N GLY A 367 -13.28 14.64 -4.87
CA GLY A 367 -12.56 13.37 -4.77
C GLY A 367 -12.30 12.93 -3.32
N ILE A 368 -12.19 13.89 -2.38
CA ILE A 368 -12.00 13.58 -0.96
C ILE A 368 -13.18 12.80 -0.34
N GLN A 369 -14.37 12.88 -0.94
CA GLN A 369 -15.54 12.14 -0.49
C GLN A 369 -15.40 10.62 -0.63
N PHE A 370 -14.42 10.14 -1.40
CA PHE A 370 -14.04 8.73 -1.45
C PHE A 370 -13.85 8.14 -0.05
N TYR A 371 -13.25 8.90 0.87
CA TYR A 371 -12.99 8.47 2.24
C TYR A 371 -14.23 8.38 3.13
N ASN A 372 -15.34 9.02 2.78
CA ASN A 372 -16.58 9.00 3.58
C ASN A 372 -17.17 7.59 3.73
N ALA A 373 -16.85 6.67 2.81
CA ALA A 373 -17.31 5.30 2.86
C ALA A 373 -16.75 4.51 4.06
N SER A 374 -15.67 4.97 4.70
CA SER A 374 -15.14 4.36 5.92
C SER A 374 -16.00 4.63 7.16
N LYS A 375 -16.94 5.58 7.09
CA LYS A 375 -17.80 6.01 8.21
C LYS A 375 -19.13 5.25 8.26
N ASN A 376 -19.42 4.47 7.23
CA ASN A 376 -20.63 3.66 7.09
C ASN A 376 -20.30 2.17 7.23
#